data_fbbea4a5c8fd5c4d4ab8d5127e756301
#
_entry.id   fbbea4a5c8fd5c4d4ab8d5127e756301
#
_cell.length_a   1.000
_cell.length_b   1.000
_cell.length_c   1.000
_cell.angle_alpha   90.00
_cell.angle_beta   90.00
_cell.angle_gamma   90.00
#
_symmetry.space_group_name_H-M   'P 1'
#
loop_
_entity.id
_entity.type
_entity.pdbx_description
1 polymer ?
#
loop_
_entity_poly.entity_id
_entity_poly.type
_entity_poly.pdbx_seq_one_letter_code
_entity_poly.pdbx_strand_id
1 'polypeptide(L)'
;MKRKFSLGLVMGLLAVLTICSVHKTSAQTAGLVSSTLSRMDRAKHSLKTLRADITMEKYNAQLRDKDTYQGIVLYIPGLTGNAFVRLEWTKPQHETLVVANGNYTLYRPRLNMAYVGKTGSIKSQKDSDVLELMSMSAAQLRTKFGEFQDPREETLWGGVHTTHFTAVPKTAASYKYIEVWIDDSGLPVQTKMVEKNDDSTTVRLSNVERNQTIPMDQFNLKLDSSVKRVKG
;
A
#
# COMPACT_ATOMS: atom_id res chain seq x y z
N MET A 1 40.65 62.65 -39.50
CA MET A 1 39.37 62.45 -38.74
C MET A 1 39.16 60.98 -38.53
N LYS A 2 39.35 60.49 -37.27
CA LYS A 2 39.21 59.07 -36.88
C LYS A 2 37.89 58.93 -36.16
N ARG A 3 36.96 58.16 -36.69
CA ARG A 3 35.70 57.82 -36.03
C ARG A 3 35.95 56.67 -35.03
N LYS A 4 35.77 56.95 -33.75
CA LYS A 4 35.69 55.93 -32.67
C LYS A 4 34.27 55.42 -32.66
N PHE A 5 34.04 54.17 -33.08
CA PHE A 5 32.77 53.47 -32.90
C PHE A 5 32.71 52.85 -31.51
N SER A 6 31.67 53.15 -30.78
CA SER A 6 31.38 52.80 -29.44
C SER A 6 31.07 51.29 -29.30
N LEU A 7 31.94 50.59 -28.55
CA LEU A 7 31.83 49.14 -28.25
C LEU A 7 30.99 48.88 -26.97
N GLY A 8 30.15 49.84 -26.59
CA GLY A 8 29.43 49.80 -25.30
C GLY A 8 27.98 49.28 -25.33
N LEU A 9 27.41 48.97 -26.54
CA LEU A 9 25.97 48.69 -26.62
C LEU A 9 25.59 47.18 -26.83
N VAL A 10 26.56 46.28 -26.93
CA VAL A 10 26.29 44.85 -27.23
C VAL A 10 26.32 43.98 -25.97
N MET A 11 26.83 44.50 -24.85
CA MET A 11 26.97 43.72 -23.60
C MET A 11 25.75 43.80 -22.69
N GLY A 12 24.72 44.60 -22.99
CA GLY A 12 23.51 44.81 -22.19
C GLY A 12 22.34 43.88 -22.53
N LEU A 13 22.41 43.12 -23.65
CA LEU A 13 21.26 42.34 -24.12
C LEU A 13 21.36 40.82 -23.82
N LEU A 14 22.45 40.34 -23.23
CA LEU A 14 22.66 38.90 -22.92
C LEU A 14 22.38 38.52 -21.48
N ALA A 15 21.99 39.48 -20.62
CA ALA A 15 21.81 39.22 -19.16
C ALA A 15 20.32 39.04 -18.73
N VAL A 16 19.35 39.05 -19.64
CA VAL A 16 17.90 38.98 -19.29
C VAL A 16 17.25 37.60 -19.60
N LEU A 17 17.98 36.63 -20.13
CA LEU A 17 17.39 35.35 -20.56
C LEU A 17 17.61 34.17 -19.62
N THR A 18 18.01 34.36 -18.38
CA THR A 18 18.29 33.24 -17.45
C THR A 18 17.47 33.21 -16.15
N ILE A 19 16.29 33.84 -16.12
CA ILE A 19 15.40 33.75 -14.94
C ILE A 19 13.99 33.32 -15.40
N CYS A 20 13.85 32.12 -15.91
CA CYS A 20 12.55 31.50 -16.12
C CYS A 20 12.64 29.96 -16.11
N SER A 21 13.10 29.36 -15.04
CA SER A 21 13.00 27.90 -14.93
C SER A 21 13.14 27.36 -13.51
N VAL A 22 12.30 27.75 -12.55
CA VAL A 22 12.19 27.02 -11.27
C VAL A 22 10.80 27.13 -10.64
N HIS A 23 9.71 26.99 -11.35
CA HIS A 23 8.40 26.96 -10.68
C HIS A 23 7.41 25.94 -11.27
N LYS A 24 7.88 24.90 -11.98
CA LYS A 24 6.97 23.90 -12.57
C LYS A 24 6.83 22.62 -11.73
N THR A 25 7.62 22.39 -10.71
CA THR A 25 7.67 21.09 -10.00
C THR A 25 6.51 20.89 -9.04
N SER A 26 6.12 21.87 -8.25
CA SER A 26 5.10 21.68 -7.21
C SER A 26 3.67 21.52 -7.75
N ALA A 27 3.31 22.22 -8.84
CA ALA A 27 1.98 22.07 -9.44
C ALA A 27 1.79 20.72 -10.15
N GLN A 28 2.82 20.22 -10.82
CA GLN A 28 2.80 18.89 -11.45
C GLN A 28 2.70 17.75 -10.44
N THR A 29 3.44 17.83 -9.34
CA THR A 29 3.42 16.83 -8.27
C THR A 29 2.07 16.77 -7.54
N ALA A 30 1.47 17.93 -7.25
CA ALA A 30 0.13 17.99 -6.66
C ALA A 30 -0.94 17.42 -7.61
N GLY A 31 -0.81 17.66 -8.93
CA GLY A 31 -1.69 17.10 -9.95
C GLY A 31 -1.59 15.57 -10.04
N LEU A 32 -0.38 15.02 -9.95
CA LEU A 32 -0.13 13.58 -9.99
C LEU A 32 -0.78 12.86 -8.79
N VAL A 33 -0.60 13.38 -7.56
CA VAL A 33 -1.25 12.82 -6.36
C VAL A 33 -2.77 12.90 -6.47
N SER A 34 -3.31 14.07 -6.85
CA SER A 34 -4.76 14.26 -6.95
C SER A 34 -5.40 13.30 -7.98
N SER A 35 -4.78 13.17 -9.16
CA SER A 35 -5.24 12.24 -10.19
C SER A 35 -5.18 10.77 -9.72
N THR A 36 -4.13 10.41 -9.00
CA THR A 36 -3.95 9.05 -8.46
C THR A 36 -4.98 8.73 -7.38
N LEU A 37 -5.23 9.65 -6.43
CA LEU A 37 -6.27 9.48 -5.43
C LEU A 37 -7.67 9.37 -6.06
N SER A 38 -7.93 10.10 -7.14
CA SER A 38 -9.18 9.99 -7.89
C SER A 38 -9.31 8.64 -8.61
N ARG A 39 -8.20 8.07 -9.12
CA ARG A 39 -8.18 6.70 -9.66
C ARG A 39 -8.48 5.67 -8.57
N MET A 40 -7.89 5.82 -7.36
CA MET A 40 -8.18 4.94 -6.23
C MET A 40 -9.67 4.93 -5.87
N ASP A 41 -10.31 6.10 -5.82
CA ASP A 41 -11.73 6.21 -5.52
C ASP A 41 -12.56 5.44 -6.56
N ARG A 42 -12.27 5.61 -7.86
CA ARG A 42 -12.94 4.85 -8.94
C ARG A 42 -12.69 3.34 -8.83
N ALA A 43 -11.44 2.94 -8.60
CA ALA A 43 -11.07 1.53 -8.43
C ALA A 43 -11.84 0.87 -7.29
N LYS A 44 -11.94 1.55 -6.15
CA LYS A 44 -12.69 1.06 -4.99
C LYS A 44 -14.16 0.79 -5.30
N HIS A 45 -14.80 1.67 -6.08
CA HIS A 45 -16.21 1.50 -6.46
C HIS A 45 -16.42 0.40 -7.51
N SER A 46 -15.44 0.14 -8.36
CA SER A 46 -15.52 -0.86 -9.42
C SER A 46 -15.04 -2.26 -9.02
N LEU A 47 -14.28 -2.37 -7.93
CA LEU A 47 -13.74 -3.64 -7.45
C LEU A 47 -14.86 -4.48 -6.83
N LYS A 48 -15.11 -5.67 -7.41
CA LYS A 48 -16.06 -6.67 -6.89
C LYS A 48 -15.34 -7.78 -6.15
N THR A 49 -14.20 -8.23 -6.69
CA THR A 49 -13.37 -9.29 -6.11
C THR A 49 -11.93 -9.03 -6.46
N LEU A 50 -11.02 -9.55 -5.65
CA LEU A 50 -9.59 -9.54 -5.91
C LEU A 50 -8.97 -10.85 -5.43
N ARG A 51 -8.11 -11.42 -6.28
CA ARG A 51 -7.17 -12.48 -5.94
C ARG A 51 -5.78 -11.99 -6.29
N ALA A 52 -4.80 -12.24 -5.42
CA ALA A 52 -3.41 -11.91 -5.69
C ALA A 52 -2.48 -12.83 -4.90
N ASP A 53 -1.27 -12.98 -5.42
CA ASP A 53 -0.15 -13.42 -4.59
C ASP A 53 0.27 -12.29 -3.70
N ILE A 54 0.70 -12.61 -2.47
CA ILE A 54 1.15 -11.63 -1.49
C ILE A 54 2.55 -11.98 -0.99
N THR A 55 3.40 -10.97 -0.93
CA THR A 55 4.67 -11.04 -0.22
C THR A 55 4.71 -9.97 0.86
N MET A 56 5.30 -10.31 2.01
CA MET A 56 5.60 -9.34 3.06
C MET A 56 7.06 -9.50 3.45
N GLU A 57 7.75 -8.39 3.54
CA GLU A 57 9.11 -8.32 4.05
C GLU A 57 9.13 -7.44 5.30
N LYS A 58 9.62 -7.99 6.41
CA LYS A 58 9.87 -7.24 7.65
C LYS A 58 11.37 -7.08 7.81
N TYR A 59 11.83 -5.85 7.77
CA TYR A 59 13.24 -5.50 7.94
C TYR A 59 13.49 -4.96 9.33
N ASN A 60 14.46 -5.53 10.02
CA ASN A 60 14.97 -5.03 11.29
C ASN A 60 16.24 -4.18 11.03
N ALA A 61 16.18 -2.90 11.33
CA ALA A 61 17.26 -1.96 11.03
C ALA A 61 18.51 -2.19 11.91
N GLN A 62 18.32 -2.62 13.14
CA GLN A 62 19.43 -2.86 14.08
C GLN A 62 20.20 -4.14 13.73
N LEU A 63 19.48 -5.22 13.41
CA LEU A 63 20.08 -6.50 13.05
C LEU A 63 20.50 -6.56 11.58
N ARG A 64 20.01 -5.63 10.75
CA ARG A 64 20.17 -5.62 9.28
C ARG A 64 19.73 -6.93 8.64
N ASP A 65 18.68 -7.52 9.18
CA ASP A 65 18.10 -8.78 8.76
C ASP A 65 16.65 -8.63 8.36
N LYS A 66 16.12 -9.59 7.61
CA LYS A 66 14.76 -9.56 7.11
C LYS A 66 14.05 -10.90 7.17
N ASP A 67 12.81 -10.86 7.61
CA ASP A 67 11.86 -11.96 7.49
C ASP A 67 11.00 -11.77 6.24
N THR A 68 10.84 -12.84 5.48
CA THR A 68 10.00 -12.83 4.28
C THR A 68 8.85 -13.81 4.43
N TYR A 69 7.64 -13.34 4.16
CA TYR A 69 6.41 -14.13 4.14
C TYR A 69 5.86 -14.17 2.72
N GLN A 70 5.29 -15.31 2.33
CA GLN A 70 4.65 -15.48 1.02
C GLN A 70 3.30 -16.15 1.20
N GLY A 71 2.33 -15.78 0.36
CA GLY A 71 0.98 -16.32 0.47
C GLY A 71 0.08 -15.88 -0.67
N ILE A 72 -1.22 -16.09 -0.48
CA ILE A 72 -2.28 -15.72 -1.41
C ILE A 72 -3.35 -14.97 -0.62
N VAL A 73 -3.92 -13.93 -1.23
CA VAL A 73 -5.07 -13.22 -0.69
C VAL A 73 -6.26 -13.31 -1.63
N LEU A 74 -7.44 -13.61 -1.07
CA LEU A 74 -8.75 -13.47 -1.70
C LEU A 74 -9.50 -12.37 -0.96
N TYR A 75 -10.13 -11.46 -1.69
CA TYR A 75 -10.82 -10.32 -1.13
C TYR A 75 -12.12 -10.02 -1.87
N ILE A 76 -13.18 -9.82 -1.11
CA ILE A 76 -14.47 -9.30 -1.59
C ILE A 76 -14.80 -8.07 -0.76
N PRO A 77 -14.87 -6.85 -1.34
CA PRO A 77 -15.27 -5.65 -0.63
C PRO A 77 -16.66 -5.79 -0.05
N GLY A 78 -16.85 -5.38 1.20
CA GLY A 78 -18.18 -5.34 1.82
C GLY A 78 -18.84 -3.98 1.65
N LEU A 79 -20.16 -3.95 1.51
CA LEU A 79 -20.95 -2.73 1.34
C LEU A 79 -20.89 -1.79 2.56
N THR A 80 -20.65 -2.32 3.76
CA THR A 80 -20.65 -1.58 5.04
C THR A 80 -19.36 -1.78 5.84
N GLY A 81 -18.24 -2.05 5.16
CA GLY A 81 -16.97 -2.34 5.83
C GLY A 81 -16.80 -3.81 6.27
N ASN A 82 -17.80 -4.66 6.07
CA ASN A 82 -17.74 -6.10 6.35
C ASN A 82 -17.16 -6.86 5.15
N ALA A 83 -15.91 -6.59 4.82
CA ALA A 83 -15.22 -7.31 3.74
C ALA A 83 -15.06 -8.79 4.08
N PHE A 84 -15.03 -9.62 3.03
CA PHE A 84 -14.60 -11.00 3.14
C PHE A 84 -13.14 -11.07 2.71
N VAL A 85 -12.30 -11.64 3.56
CA VAL A 85 -10.87 -11.82 3.29
C VAL A 85 -10.47 -13.25 3.62
N ARG A 86 -9.72 -13.88 2.73
CA ARG A 86 -8.97 -15.08 3.01
C ARG A 86 -7.51 -14.82 2.70
N LEU A 87 -6.67 -14.96 3.70
CA LEU A 87 -5.22 -14.80 3.59
C LEU A 87 -4.58 -16.12 3.99
N GLU A 88 -3.88 -16.74 3.04
CA GLU A 88 -3.15 -17.98 3.26
C GLU A 88 -1.66 -17.70 3.15
N TRP A 89 -0.95 -17.75 4.26
CA TRP A 89 0.50 -17.76 4.28
C TRP A 89 1.00 -19.18 3.99
N THR A 90 1.92 -19.29 3.04
CA THR A 90 2.55 -20.55 2.66
C THR A 90 3.99 -20.64 3.16
N LYS A 91 4.65 -19.50 3.38
CA LYS A 91 6.00 -19.39 3.92
C LYS A 91 6.08 -18.27 4.95
N PRO A 92 6.96 -18.39 5.97
CA PRO A 92 7.78 -19.56 6.35
C PRO A 92 6.94 -20.68 6.94
N GLN A 93 5.72 -20.39 7.40
CA GLN A 93 4.78 -21.33 8.01
C GLN A 93 3.40 -21.20 7.39
N HIS A 94 2.70 -22.33 7.30
CA HIS A 94 1.33 -22.33 6.82
C HIS A 94 0.40 -21.80 7.91
N GLU A 95 -0.31 -20.71 7.60
CA GLU A 95 -1.36 -20.13 8.44
C GLU A 95 -2.49 -19.62 7.54
N THR A 96 -3.73 -19.71 8.00
CA THR A 96 -4.88 -19.22 7.26
C THR A 96 -5.69 -18.27 8.13
N LEU A 97 -5.84 -17.02 7.70
CA LEU A 97 -6.80 -16.07 8.26
C LEU A 97 -8.03 -16.02 7.34
N VAL A 98 -9.21 -16.15 7.92
CA VAL A 98 -10.47 -15.82 7.25
C VAL A 98 -11.16 -14.73 8.04
N VAL A 99 -11.59 -13.67 7.34
CA VAL A 99 -12.45 -12.61 7.85
C VAL A 99 -13.79 -12.70 7.11
N ALA A 100 -14.87 -12.81 7.85
CA ALA A 100 -16.22 -12.85 7.32
C ALA A 100 -17.22 -12.31 8.34
N ASN A 101 -18.19 -11.48 7.91
CA ASN A 101 -19.26 -10.96 8.76
C ASN A 101 -18.78 -10.29 10.05
N GLY A 102 -17.67 -9.53 9.98
CA GLY A 102 -17.08 -8.81 11.12
C GLY A 102 -16.38 -9.70 12.15
N ASN A 103 -16.21 -11.00 11.85
CA ASN A 103 -15.47 -11.94 12.70
C ASN A 103 -14.25 -12.45 11.94
N TYR A 104 -13.28 -12.98 12.70
CA TYR A 104 -12.14 -13.66 12.11
C TYR A 104 -11.92 -15.03 12.70
N THR A 105 -11.27 -15.89 11.91
CA THR A 105 -10.69 -17.16 12.31
C THR A 105 -9.28 -17.23 11.77
N LEU A 106 -8.28 -17.28 12.65
CA LEU A 106 -6.88 -17.49 12.32
C LEU A 106 -6.48 -18.92 12.70
N TYR A 107 -6.28 -19.77 11.71
CA TYR A 107 -5.89 -21.15 11.91
C TYR A 107 -4.38 -21.33 11.73
N ARG A 108 -3.75 -21.97 12.70
CA ARG A 108 -2.34 -22.34 12.73
C ARG A 108 -2.22 -23.86 12.78
N PRO A 109 -2.08 -24.52 11.60
CA PRO A 109 -2.04 -25.99 11.54
C PRO A 109 -0.97 -26.60 12.42
N ARG A 110 0.24 -26.03 12.45
CA ARG A 110 1.37 -26.53 13.25
C ARG A 110 1.06 -26.60 14.75
N LEU A 111 0.20 -25.73 15.24
CA LEU A 111 -0.22 -25.70 16.65
C LEU A 111 -1.52 -26.48 16.88
N ASN A 112 -2.18 -26.93 15.81
CA ASN A 112 -3.54 -27.45 15.81
C ASN A 112 -4.52 -26.52 16.55
N MET A 113 -4.40 -25.19 16.32
CA MET A 113 -5.15 -24.15 17.02
C MET A 113 -5.81 -23.18 16.05
N ALA A 114 -7.00 -22.73 16.39
CA ALA A 114 -7.71 -21.64 15.71
C ALA A 114 -8.08 -20.54 16.72
N TYR A 115 -7.65 -19.32 16.42
CA TYR A 115 -8.03 -18.12 17.18
C TYR A 115 -9.27 -17.51 16.51
N VAL A 116 -10.31 -17.24 17.29
CA VAL A 116 -11.58 -16.71 16.80
C VAL A 116 -11.96 -15.44 17.58
N GLY A 117 -12.48 -14.45 16.87
CA GLY A 117 -12.85 -13.18 17.50
C GLY A 117 -13.47 -12.18 16.52
N LYS A 118 -13.65 -10.96 16.98
CA LYS A 118 -14.06 -9.83 16.13
C LYS A 118 -12.89 -9.31 15.30
N THR A 119 -13.14 -8.88 14.07
CA THR A 119 -12.09 -8.40 13.16
C THR A 119 -11.21 -7.30 13.80
N GLY A 120 -11.80 -6.39 14.59
CA GLY A 120 -11.05 -5.34 15.28
C GLY A 120 -10.16 -5.82 16.44
N SER A 121 -10.21 -7.11 16.82
CA SER A 121 -9.37 -7.69 17.90
C SER A 121 -8.23 -8.57 17.37
N ILE A 122 -7.95 -8.54 16.07
CA ILE A 122 -6.84 -9.31 15.47
C ILE A 122 -5.51 -8.82 16.05
N LYS A 123 -4.79 -9.72 16.74
CA LYS A 123 -3.51 -9.41 17.40
C LYS A 123 -2.29 -9.69 16.50
N SER A 124 -2.49 -10.36 15.37
CA SER A 124 -1.41 -10.65 14.42
C SER A 124 -1.09 -9.41 13.62
N GLN A 125 0.06 -8.78 13.89
CA GLN A 125 0.48 -7.57 13.19
C GLN A 125 0.61 -7.80 11.68
N LYS A 126 1.23 -8.93 11.26
CA LYS A 126 1.38 -9.23 9.83
C LYS A 126 0.04 -9.32 9.08
N ASP A 127 -0.99 -9.90 9.74
CA ASP A 127 -2.31 -10.02 9.13
C ASP A 127 -3.02 -8.67 9.10
N SER A 128 -2.84 -7.85 10.14
CA SER A 128 -3.38 -6.48 10.20
C SER A 128 -2.77 -5.59 9.13
N ASP A 129 -1.48 -5.67 8.87
CA ASP A 129 -0.79 -4.91 7.82
C ASP A 129 -1.36 -5.21 6.43
N VAL A 130 -1.67 -6.49 6.16
CA VAL A 130 -2.34 -6.89 4.90
C VAL A 130 -3.77 -6.36 4.82
N LEU A 131 -4.54 -6.48 5.90
CA LEU A 131 -5.91 -5.97 5.93
C LEU A 131 -5.94 -4.45 5.75
N GLU A 132 -4.94 -3.73 6.28
CA GLU A 132 -4.82 -2.28 6.08
C GLU A 132 -4.56 -1.95 4.60
N LEU A 133 -3.63 -2.66 3.92
CA LEU A 133 -3.42 -2.51 2.48
C LEU A 133 -4.72 -2.77 1.69
N MET A 134 -5.42 -3.89 1.98
CA MET A 134 -6.65 -4.26 1.27
C MET A 134 -7.80 -3.27 1.48
N SER A 135 -7.86 -2.62 2.64
CA SER A 135 -8.89 -1.62 2.98
C SER A 135 -8.53 -0.20 2.59
N MET A 136 -7.29 0.06 2.16
CA MET A 136 -6.77 1.39 1.88
C MET A 136 -7.63 2.12 0.83
N SER A 137 -7.92 3.38 1.09
CA SER A 137 -8.72 4.22 0.20
C SER A 137 -8.17 5.64 0.15
N ALA A 138 -8.48 6.35 -0.93
CA ALA A 138 -8.10 7.76 -1.05
C ALA A 138 -8.66 8.62 0.09
N ALA A 139 -9.88 8.33 0.56
CA ALA A 139 -10.48 9.03 1.72
C ALA A 139 -9.67 8.80 3.00
N GLN A 140 -9.25 7.56 3.27
CA GLN A 140 -8.39 7.27 4.42
C GLN A 140 -7.04 7.96 4.32
N LEU A 141 -6.41 7.95 3.12
CA LEU A 141 -5.15 8.65 2.89
C LEU A 141 -5.29 10.14 3.16
N ARG A 142 -6.32 10.80 2.60
CA ARG A 142 -6.58 12.24 2.85
C ARG A 142 -6.86 12.56 4.32
N THR A 143 -7.49 11.65 5.05
CA THR A 143 -7.86 11.87 6.46
C THR A 143 -6.67 11.66 7.40
N LYS A 144 -5.92 10.57 7.23
CA LYS A 144 -4.84 10.16 8.13
C LYS A 144 -3.53 10.93 7.88
N PHE A 145 -3.26 11.30 6.62
CA PHE A 145 -1.97 11.87 6.22
C PHE A 145 -2.08 13.33 5.82
N GLY A 146 -1.03 14.12 6.11
CA GLY A 146 -0.97 15.55 5.83
C GLY A 146 -0.46 15.83 4.43
N GLU A 147 0.82 15.61 4.23
CA GLU A 147 1.50 15.83 2.96
C GLU A 147 1.80 14.51 2.26
N PHE A 148 1.71 14.56 0.93
CA PHE A 148 2.18 13.51 0.05
C PHE A 148 3.47 13.99 -0.60
N GLN A 149 4.59 13.37 -0.22
CA GLN A 149 5.94 13.77 -0.61
C GLN A 149 6.45 12.85 -1.72
N ASP A 150 7.37 13.39 -2.54
CA ASP A 150 8.07 12.67 -3.61
C ASP A 150 7.19 11.86 -4.55
N PRO A 151 6.05 12.41 -5.04
CA PRO A 151 5.21 11.69 -5.97
C PRO A 151 5.93 11.53 -7.31
N ARG A 152 6.03 10.29 -7.77
CA ARG A 152 6.68 9.91 -9.03
C ARG A 152 6.05 8.66 -9.64
N GLU A 153 6.23 8.50 -10.93
CA GLU A 153 5.96 7.24 -11.61
C GLU A 153 7.13 6.28 -11.37
N GLU A 154 6.82 5.04 -11.08
CA GLU A 154 7.79 4.00 -10.79
C GLU A 154 7.28 2.65 -11.29
N THR A 155 8.15 1.88 -11.95
CA THR A 155 7.83 0.52 -12.38
C THR A 155 8.39 -0.47 -11.36
N LEU A 156 7.52 -1.20 -10.71
CA LEU A 156 7.90 -2.26 -9.78
C LEU A 156 8.43 -3.48 -10.55
N TRP A 157 9.22 -4.31 -9.85
CA TRP A 157 9.65 -5.60 -10.39
C TRP A 157 8.45 -6.41 -10.93
N GLY A 158 8.61 -7.02 -12.10
CA GLY A 158 7.50 -7.66 -12.82
C GLY A 158 6.76 -6.74 -13.78
N GLY A 159 7.25 -5.50 -14.01
CA GLY A 159 6.73 -4.58 -15.01
C GLY A 159 5.44 -3.86 -14.61
N VAL A 160 5.09 -3.84 -13.31
CA VAL A 160 3.88 -3.15 -12.84
C VAL A 160 4.13 -1.65 -12.74
N HIS A 161 3.50 -0.87 -13.61
CA HIS A 161 3.52 0.59 -13.60
C HIS A 161 2.75 1.12 -12.40
N THR A 162 3.33 2.06 -11.67
CA THR A 162 2.72 2.63 -10.45
C THR A 162 3.01 4.11 -10.31
N THR A 163 2.14 4.82 -9.60
CA THR A 163 2.47 6.09 -8.96
C THR A 163 2.88 5.81 -7.51
N HIS A 164 4.09 6.20 -7.16
CA HIS A 164 4.64 6.13 -5.80
C HIS A 164 4.58 7.48 -5.13
N PHE A 165 4.30 7.50 -3.83
CA PHE A 165 4.47 8.68 -2.96
C PHE A 165 4.67 8.26 -1.51
N THR A 166 5.28 9.15 -0.73
CA THR A 166 5.42 9.04 0.72
C THR A 166 4.30 9.82 1.40
N ALA A 167 3.65 9.22 2.39
CA ALA A 167 2.58 9.83 3.16
C ALA A 167 2.98 9.94 4.64
N VAL A 168 3.00 11.17 5.16
CA VAL A 168 3.38 11.49 6.54
C VAL A 168 2.12 11.67 7.38
N PRO A 169 1.99 10.96 8.54
CA PRO A 169 0.78 11.06 9.36
C PRO A 169 0.58 12.47 9.92
N LYS A 170 -0.68 12.95 9.95
CA LYS A 170 -1.07 14.27 10.50
C LYS A 170 -0.88 14.35 12.01
N THR A 171 -1.02 13.24 12.70
CA THR A 171 -0.93 13.13 14.16
C THR A 171 0.15 12.14 14.54
N ALA A 172 0.57 12.17 15.81
CA ALA A 172 1.55 11.21 16.31
C ALA A 172 1.10 9.77 16.06
N ALA A 173 1.94 9.00 15.39
CA ALA A 173 1.74 7.59 15.07
C ALA A 173 2.91 6.76 15.60
N SER A 174 2.78 5.43 15.60
CA SER A 174 3.87 4.50 15.93
C SER A 174 4.97 4.46 14.86
N TYR A 175 4.66 4.92 13.65
CA TYR A 175 5.57 4.94 12.50
C TYR A 175 5.91 6.39 12.07
N LYS A 176 6.98 6.53 11.29
CA LYS A 176 7.43 7.83 10.72
C LYS A 176 6.59 8.22 9.52
N TYR A 177 6.45 7.31 8.56
CA TYR A 177 5.72 7.51 7.31
C TYR A 177 5.37 6.17 6.67
N ILE A 178 4.50 6.22 5.69
CA ILE A 178 4.26 5.11 4.77
C ILE A 178 4.63 5.51 3.34
N GLU A 179 5.13 4.57 2.58
CA GLU A 179 5.27 4.67 1.13
C GLU A 179 4.15 3.85 0.48
N VAL A 180 3.54 4.38 -0.57
CA VAL A 180 2.40 3.74 -1.25
C VAL A 180 2.66 3.71 -2.75
N TRP A 181 2.45 2.55 -3.37
CA TRP A 181 2.52 2.34 -4.82
C TRP A 181 1.14 1.96 -5.32
N ILE A 182 0.60 2.79 -6.21
CA ILE A 182 -0.74 2.65 -6.76
C ILE A 182 -0.61 2.40 -8.26
N ASP A 183 -1.16 1.30 -8.75
CA ASP A 183 -1.10 0.94 -10.16
C ASP A 183 -1.97 1.85 -11.04
N ASP A 184 -1.88 1.69 -12.35
CA ASP A 184 -2.62 2.49 -13.32
C ASP A 184 -4.13 2.35 -13.20
N SER A 185 -4.62 1.27 -12.61
CA SER A 185 -6.05 1.09 -12.34
C SER A 185 -6.53 1.77 -11.06
N GLY A 186 -5.61 2.26 -10.21
CA GLY A 186 -5.91 2.87 -8.92
C GLY A 186 -5.91 1.88 -7.74
N LEU A 187 -5.41 0.65 -7.92
CA LEU A 187 -5.25 -0.29 -6.83
C LEU A 187 -3.92 -0.05 -6.10
N PRO A 188 -3.89 0.09 -4.75
CA PRO A 188 -2.65 0.03 -4.00
C PRO A 188 -2.09 -1.40 -4.08
N VAL A 189 -0.95 -1.53 -4.77
CA VAL A 189 -0.30 -2.84 -5.00
C VAL A 189 0.90 -3.07 -4.10
N GLN A 190 1.45 -2.01 -3.51
CA GLN A 190 2.51 -2.12 -2.52
C GLN A 190 2.41 -0.99 -1.50
N THR A 191 2.72 -1.33 -0.25
CA THR A 191 2.95 -0.35 0.83
C THR A 191 4.23 -0.70 1.56
N LYS A 192 4.91 0.33 2.08
CA LYS A 192 6.01 0.16 3.03
C LYS A 192 5.79 1.11 4.19
N MET A 193 5.66 0.57 5.39
CA MET A 193 5.62 1.33 6.63
C MET A 193 7.02 1.40 7.21
N VAL A 194 7.46 2.59 7.61
CA VAL A 194 8.75 2.80 8.28
C VAL A 194 8.48 3.27 9.71
N GLU A 195 8.92 2.47 10.67
CA GLU A 195 8.75 2.71 12.09
C GLU A 195 9.75 3.76 12.62
N LYS A 196 9.54 4.21 13.86
CA LYS A 196 10.42 5.22 14.50
C LYS A 196 11.84 4.75 14.72
N ASN A 197 12.06 3.44 14.86
CA ASN A 197 13.37 2.79 15.01
C ASN A 197 14.02 2.38 13.69
N ASP A 198 13.45 2.82 12.54
CA ASP A 198 13.86 2.50 11.18
C ASP A 198 13.57 1.05 10.72
N ASP A 199 12.90 0.25 11.54
CA ASP A 199 12.33 -1.01 11.09
C ASP A 199 11.28 -0.73 10.00
N SER A 200 11.12 -1.65 9.08
CA SER A 200 10.11 -1.47 8.05
C SER A 200 9.38 -2.75 7.70
N THR A 201 8.10 -2.60 7.34
CA THR A 201 7.26 -3.67 6.81
C THR A 201 6.80 -3.29 5.42
N THR A 202 7.19 -4.08 4.42
CA THR A 202 6.72 -3.95 3.03
C THR A 202 5.72 -5.04 2.73
N VAL A 203 4.54 -4.69 2.26
CA VAL A 203 3.50 -5.62 1.77
C VAL A 203 3.30 -5.36 0.29
N ARG A 204 3.33 -6.41 -0.53
CA ARG A 204 3.17 -6.31 -1.97
C ARG A 204 2.22 -7.37 -2.51
N LEU A 205 1.38 -6.94 -3.45
CA LEU A 205 0.52 -7.79 -4.26
C LEU A 205 1.17 -8.01 -5.64
N SER A 206 1.10 -9.22 -6.14
CA SER A 206 1.52 -9.60 -7.49
C SER A 206 0.50 -10.57 -8.10
N ASN A 207 0.56 -10.78 -9.42
CA ASN A 207 -0.38 -11.64 -10.13
C ASN A 207 -1.84 -11.30 -9.82
N VAL A 208 -2.16 -10.00 -9.86
CA VAL A 208 -3.47 -9.48 -9.42
C VAL A 208 -4.54 -9.80 -10.45
N GLU A 209 -5.53 -10.60 -10.04
CA GLU A 209 -6.76 -10.90 -10.76
C GLU A 209 -7.93 -10.14 -10.14
N ARG A 210 -8.66 -9.38 -10.93
CA ARG A 210 -9.79 -8.54 -10.47
C ARG A 210 -11.09 -9.01 -11.07
N ASN A 211 -12.15 -8.89 -10.29
CA ASN A 211 -13.53 -9.10 -10.71
C ASN A 211 -13.80 -10.51 -11.30
N GLN A 212 -12.93 -11.49 -10.94
CA GLN A 212 -13.18 -12.89 -11.22
C GLN A 212 -14.09 -13.48 -10.15
N THR A 213 -14.86 -14.50 -10.52
CA THR A 213 -15.74 -15.17 -9.56
C THR A 213 -14.95 -15.86 -8.46
N ILE A 214 -15.19 -15.49 -7.21
CA ILE A 214 -14.66 -16.18 -6.03
C ILE A 214 -15.85 -16.81 -5.31
N PRO A 215 -15.90 -18.15 -5.21
CA PRO A 215 -16.97 -18.85 -4.49
C PRO A 215 -16.97 -18.47 -3.00
N MET A 216 -18.15 -18.23 -2.42
CA MET A 216 -18.29 -17.80 -1.02
C MET A 216 -17.82 -18.84 0.00
N ASP A 217 -17.80 -20.11 -0.36
CA ASP A 217 -17.28 -21.21 0.47
C ASP A 217 -15.79 -21.09 0.74
N GLN A 218 -15.03 -20.36 -0.10
CA GLN A 218 -13.63 -20.03 0.14
C GLN A 218 -13.44 -19.22 1.44
N PHE A 219 -14.47 -18.48 1.87
CA PHE A 219 -14.43 -17.71 3.12
C PHE A 219 -15.03 -18.48 4.31
N ASN A 220 -15.24 -19.77 4.17
CA ASN A 220 -15.66 -20.67 5.23
C ASN A 220 -14.56 -21.68 5.53
N LEU A 221 -13.82 -21.46 6.62
CA LEU A 221 -12.74 -22.34 7.02
C LEU A 221 -13.30 -23.57 7.75
N LYS A 222 -13.29 -24.72 7.04
CA LYS A 222 -13.67 -26.00 7.62
C LYS A 222 -12.51 -26.51 8.48
N LEU A 223 -12.69 -26.50 9.81
CA LEU A 223 -11.73 -26.99 10.76
C LEU A 223 -12.18 -28.38 11.27
N ASP A 224 -11.20 -29.28 11.39
CA ASP A 224 -11.41 -30.57 12.04
C ASP A 224 -11.85 -30.39 13.51
N SER A 225 -12.60 -31.37 14.04
CA SER A 225 -13.06 -31.34 15.43
C SER A 225 -11.93 -31.39 16.46
N SER A 226 -10.75 -31.90 16.09
CA SER A 226 -9.55 -31.93 16.93
C SER A 226 -8.88 -30.57 17.09
N VAL A 227 -9.22 -29.56 16.26
CA VAL A 227 -8.61 -28.22 16.33
C VAL A 227 -9.10 -27.48 17.57
N LYS A 228 -8.17 -27.10 18.44
CA LYS A 228 -8.46 -26.29 19.63
C LYS A 228 -8.84 -24.87 19.23
N ARG A 229 -10.05 -24.43 19.59
CA ARG A 229 -10.52 -23.06 19.38
C ARG A 229 -10.24 -22.22 20.62
N VAL A 230 -9.62 -21.05 20.39
CA VAL A 230 -9.25 -20.11 21.46
C VAL A 230 -9.83 -18.74 21.09
N LYS A 231 -10.37 -18.04 22.08
CA LYS A 231 -10.82 -16.65 21.90
C LYS A 231 -9.58 -15.75 21.73
N GLY A 232 -9.54 -14.98 20.63
CA GLY A 232 -8.47 -14.04 20.30
C GLY A 232 -8.73 -12.61 20.75
#